data_75bc3af8f84d5cec26f27ba4fdcbe00a
#
_entry.id   75bc3af8f84d5cec26f27ba4fdcbe00a
#
_cell.length_a   1.000
_cell.length_b   1.000
_cell.length_c   1.000
_cell.angle_alpha   90.00
_cell.angle_beta   90.00
_cell.angle_gamma   90.00
#
_symmetry.space_group_name_H-M   'P 1'
#
loop_
_entity.id
_entity.type
_entity.pdbx_description
1 polymer ?
#
loop_
_entity_poly.entity_id
_entity_poly.type
_entity_poly.pdbx_seq_one_letter_code
_entity_poly.pdbx_strand_id
1 'polypeptide(L)'
;MIVGICGSPREQATDYVLKEALRMLQEKGFETRFWTIRGKRVGFCTHCDFCLKNKECAFKDDMQEVYALLKDAKGIIFATPVYNGGVSAQTKAIMDRCRAAVAGDPDFFRGKIGMGIALGGDR
;
A
#
# COMPACT_ATOMS: atom_id res chain seq x y z
N MET A 1 3.46 14.54 -2.83
CA MET A 1 2.19 13.82 -2.79
C MET A 1 2.26 12.76 -1.70
N ILE A 2 1.18 12.61 -0.94
CA ILE A 2 1.05 11.59 0.09
C ILE A 2 -0.01 10.59 -0.38
N VAL A 3 0.33 9.30 -0.40
CA VAL A 3 -0.60 8.26 -0.79
C VAL A 3 -1.05 7.45 0.42
N GLY A 4 -2.35 7.19 0.51
CA GLY A 4 -2.93 6.26 1.47
C GLY A 4 -3.36 4.97 0.76
N ILE A 5 -2.83 3.86 1.21
CA ILE A 5 -3.15 2.53 0.69
C ILE A 5 -4.05 1.82 1.70
N CYS A 6 -5.27 1.52 1.30
CA CYS A 6 -6.24 0.82 2.15
C CYS A 6 -6.27 -0.66 1.82
N GLY A 7 -5.88 -1.49 2.78
CA GLY A 7 -5.88 -2.95 2.65
C GLY A 7 -7.13 -3.64 3.15
N SER A 8 -8.22 -2.89 3.36
CA SER A 8 -9.49 -3.48 3.79
C SER A 8 -10.34 -3.91 2.60
N PRO A 9 -10.87 -5.13 2.63
CA PRO A 9 -11.82 -5.57 1.60
C PRO A 9 -13.20 -4.94 1.76
N ARG A 10 -13.46 -4.24 2.85
CA ARG A 10 -14.76 -3.62 3.15
C ARG A 10 -14.65 -2.11 3.26
N GLU A 11 -15.70 -1.41 2.86
CA GLU A 11 -15.79 0.04 3.01
C GLU A 11 -16.36 0.39 4.39
N GLN A 12 -15.54 0.30 5.42
CA GLN A 12 -15.93 0.58 6.80
C GLN A 12 -14.85 1.39 7.53
N ALA A 13 -14.48 0.97 8.74
CA ALA A 13 -13.64 1.76 9.64
C ALA A 13 -12.27 2.10 9.08
N THR A 14 -11.60 1.14 8.42
CA THR A 14 -10.26 1.38 7.86
C THR A 14 -10.30 2.45 6.76
N ASP A 15 -11.27 2.38 5.87
CA ASP A 15 -11.51 3.41 4.85
C ASP A 15 -11.71 4.77 5.50
N TYR A 16 -12.61 4.81 6.50
CA TYR A 16 -12.98 6.07 7.15
C TYR A 16 -11.77 6.73 7.79
N VAL A 17 -11.00 5.99 8.58
CA VAL A 17 -9.84 6.56 9.30
C VAL A 17 -8.77 7.01 8.32
N LEU A 18 -8.49 6.23 7.28
CA LEU A 18 -7.49 6.60 6.28
C LEU A 18 -7.93 7.86 5.52
N LYS A 19 -9.18 7.91 5.09
CA LYS A 19 -9.70 9.10 4.39
C LYS A 19 -9.65 10.34 5.27
N GLU A 20 -9.94 10.20 6.57
CA GLU A 20 -9.86 11.31 7.52
C GLU A 20 -8.41 11.79 7.68
N ALA A 21 -7.46 10.86 7.79
CA ALA A 21 -6.04 11.23 7.86
C ALA A 21 -5.59 11.99 6.61
N LEU A 22 -6.00 11.50 5.44
CA LEU A 22 -5.68 12.19 4.17
C LEU A 22 -6.34 13.56 4.07
N ARG A 23 -7.59 13.68 4.53
CA ARG A 23 -8.31 14.95 4.55
C ARG A 23 -7.58 15.98 5.41
N MET A 24 -7.12 15.58 6.59
CA MET A 24 -6.38 16.47 7.49
C MET A 24 -5.07 16.95 6.86
N LEU A 25 -4.38 16.06 6.14
CA LEU A 25 -3.16 16.42 5.42
C LEU A 25 -3.45 17.36 4.25
N GLN A 26 -4.55 17.14 3.55
CA GLN A 26 -4.99 17.99 2.45
C GLN A 26 -5.30 19.42 2.95
N GLU A 27 -5.93 19.54 4.11
CA GLU A 27 -6.19 20.84 4.74
C GLU A 27 -4.89 21.59 5.07
N LYS A 28 -3.81 20.87 5.30
CA LYS A 28 -2.49 21.47 5.55
C LYS A 28 -1.71 21.78 4.26
N GLY A 29 -2.33 21.58 3.10
CA GLY A 29 -1.74 21.93 1.81
C GLY A 29 -1.03 20.80 1.08
N PHE A 30 -1.11 19.57 1.57
CA PHE A 30 -0.49 18.44 0.88
C PHE A 30 -1.42 17.86 -0.19
N GLU A 31 -0.86 17.50 -1.34
CA GLU A 31 -1.57 16.70 -2.32
C GLU A 31 -1.69 15.27 -1.80
N THR A 32 -2.89 14.70 -1.84
CA THR A 32 -3.14 13.34 -1.33
C THR A 32 -3.81 12.47 -2.39
N ARG A 33 -3.57 11.17 -2.30
CA ARG A 33 -4.22 10.15 -3.13
C ARG A 33 -4.67 9.00 -2.23
N PHE A 34 -5.86 8.50 -2.50
CA PHE A 34 -6.42 7.33 -1.82
C PHE A 34 -6.49 6.17 -2.80
N TRP A 35 -5.98 5.02 -2.39
CA TRP A 35 -6.09 3.78 -3.15
C TRP A 35 -6.61 2.67 -2.24
N THR A 36 -7.51 1.84 -2.74
CA THR A 36 -8.08 0.73 -1.97
C THR A 36 -7.98 -0.57 -2.76
N ILE A 37 -7.72 -1.66 -2.02
CA ILE A 37 -7.70 -3.01 -2.58
C ILE A 37 -9.10 -3.48 -3.03
N ARG A 38 -10.14 -2.83 -2.54
CA ARG A 38 -11.52 -3.22 -2.85
C ARG A 38 -11.77 -3.13 -4.35
N GLY A 39 -12.21 -4.24 -4.94
CA GLY A 39 -12.45 -4.32 -6.37
C GLY A 39 -11.19 -4.47 -7.22
N LYS A 40 -10.04 -4.64 -6.60
CA LYS A 40 -8.76 -4.79 -7.28
C LYS A 40 -8.23 -6.21 -7.15
N ARG A 41 -7.36 -6.57 -8.08
CA ARG A 41 -6.66 -7.85 -8.06
C ARG A 41 -5.18 -7.61 -7.83
N VAL A 42 -4.71 -8.05 -6.66
CA VAL A 42 -3.28 -8.06 -6.32
C VAL A 42 -2.94 -9.49 -5.91
N GLY A 43 -2.23 -10.19 -6.77
CA GLY A 43 -1.82 -11.56 -6.51
C GLY A 43 -0.73 -11.62 -5.44
N PHE A 44 -0.56 -12.81 -4.87
CA PHE A 44 0.47 -13.02 -3.85
C PHE A 44 1.84 -13.16 -4.49
N CYS A 45 2.88 -12.66 -3.84
CA CYS A 45 4.25 -12.92 -4.25
C CYS A 45 4.55 -14.41 -4.10
N THR A 46 5.02 -15.04 -5.17
CA THR A 46 5.36 -16.47 -5.18
C THR A 46 6.86 -16.73 -5.06
N HIS A 47 7.64 -15.65 -4.84
CA HIS A 47 9.10 -15.73 -4.72
C HIS A 47 9.76 -16.33 -5.98
N CYS A 48 9.26 -15.99 -7.15
CA CYS A 48 9.77 -16.51 -8.41
C CYS A 48 11.10 -15.88 -8.84
N ASP A 49 11.51 -14.79 -8.19
CA ASP A 49 12.74 -14.05 -8.45
C ASP A 49 12.85 -13.41 -9.85
N PHE A 50 11.77 -13.38 -10.60
CA PHE A 50 11.73 -12.70 -11.89
C PHE A 50 12.18 -11.22 -11.77
N CYS A 51 11.76 -10.55 -10.69
CA CYS A 51 12.09 -9.15 -10.47
C CYS A 51 13.58 -8.88 -10.24
N LEU A 52 14.32 -9.86 -9.74
CA LEU A 52 15.76 -9.71 -9.53
C LEU A 52 16.51 -9.53 -10.85
N LYS A 53 16.05 -10.23 -11.91
CA LYS A 53 16.66 -10.14 -13.25
C LYS A 53 16.05 -9.03 -14.08
N ASN A 54 14.72 -8.90 -14.04
CA ASN A 54 13.98 -8.04 -14.97
C ASN A 54 13.60 -6.69 -14.38
N LYS A 55 13.91 -6.46 -13.10
CA LYS A 55 13.67 -5.17 -12.41
C LYS A 55 12.20 -4.76 -12.35
N GLU A 56 11.29 -5.73 -12.53
CA GLU A 56 9.85 -5.54 -12.41
C GLU A 56 9.19 -6.87 -12.05
N CYS A 57 7.95 -6.81 -11.57
CA CYS A 57 7.20 -8.03 -11.24
C CYS A 57 6.71 -8.74 -12.50
N ALA A 58 6.76 -10.07 -12.48
CA ALA A 58 6.19 -10.89 -13.54
C ALA A 58 4.67 -10.77 -13.63
N PHE A 59 4.00 -10.53 -12.50
CA PHE A 59 2.55 -10.43 -12.46
C PHE A 59 2.10 -9.04 -12.89
N LYS A 60 1.29 -8.97 -13.93
CA LYS A 60 0.72 -7.72 -14.44
C LYS A 60 -0.73 -7.62 -13.99
N ASP A 61 -0.93 -7.13 -12.78
CA ASP A 61 -2.22 -6.96 -12.15
C ASP A 61 -2.36 -5.54 -11.60
N ASP A 62 -3.33 -5.30 -10.71
CA ASP A 62 -3.58 -3.94 -10.19
C ASP A 62 -2.47 -3.43 -9.26
N MET A 63 -1.50 -4.27 -8.90
CA MET A 63 -0.30 -3.79 -8.19
C MET A 63 0.49 -2.77 -9.03
N GLN A 64 0.32 -2.77 -10.34
CA GLN A 64 0.95 -1.77 -11.22
C GLN A 64 0.52 -0.36 -10.84
N GLU A 65 -0.74 -0.17 -10.45
CA GLU A 65 -1.23 1.13 -9.96
C GLU A 65 -0.51 1.54 -8.68
N VAL A 66 -0.30 0.57 -7.78
CA VAL A 66 0.36 0.82 -6.50
C VAL A 66 1.83 1.20 -6.71
N TYR A 67 2.55 0.51 -7.58
CA TYR A 67 3.94 0.86 -7.89
C TYR A 67 4.06 2.31 -8.37
N ALA A 68 3.17 2.72 -9.27
CA ALA A 68 3.18 4.09 -9.79
C ALA A 68 2.93 5.12 -8.69
N LEU A 69 1.94 4.87 -7.82
CA LEU A 69 1.61 5.75 -6.71
C LEU A 69 2.76 5.85 -5.71
N LEU A 70 3.33 4.70 -5.33
CA LEU A 70 4.43 4.65 -4.37
C LEU A 70 5.68 5.35 -4.91
N LYS A 71 5.93 5.24 -6.22
CA LYS A 71 7.08 5.89 -6.86
C LYS A 71 7.00 7.41 -6.71
N ASP A 72 5.84 7.97 -6.95
CA ASP A 72 5.65 9.43 -6.95
C ASP A 72 5.47 10.00 -5.54
N ALA A 73 5.09 9.17 -4.57
CA ALA A 73 4.78 9.63 -3.22
C ALA A 73 6.03 10.02 -2.44
N LYS A 74 5.92 11.08 -1.64
CA LYS A 74 6.90 11.45 -0.60
C LYS A 74 6.49 10.90 0.75
N GLY A 75 5.21 10.70 0.97
CA GLY A 75 4.65 10.08 2.17
C GLY A 75 3.73 8.93 1.80
N ILE A 76 3.79 7.87 2.58
CA ILE A 76 3.01 6.65 2.34
C ILE A 76 2.33 6.24 3.64
N ILE A 77 1.01 6.06 3.59
CA ILE A 77 0.24 5.55 4.73
C ILE A 77 -0.37 4.21 4.31
N PHE A 78 0.01 3.15 5.03
CA PHE A 78 -0.66 1.86 4.90
C PHE A 78 -1.69 1.71 6.00
N ALA A 79 -2.95 1.49 5.63
CA ALA A 79 -4.03 1.25 6.57
C ALA A 79 -4.57 -0.17 6.39
N THR A 80 -4.69 -0.89 7.50
CA THR A 80 -5.11 -2.30 7.51
C THR A 80 -6.08 -2.56 8.64
N PRO A 81 -7.11 -3.39 8.42
CA PRO A 81 -7.81 -4.00 9.54
C PRO A 81 -6.91 -5.05 10.19
N VAL A 82 -7.14 -5.31 11.47
CA VAL A 82 -6.44 -6.40 12.17
C VAL A 82 -7.25 -7.69 12.01
N TYR A 83 -6.66 -8.68 11.35
CA TYR A 83 -7.24 -10.00 11.16
C TYR A 83 -6.35 -11.03 11.85
N ASN A 84 -6.90 -11.72 12.85
CA ASN A 84 -6.17 -12.74 13.61
C ASN A 84 -4.81 -12.25 14.12
N GLY A 85 -4.79 -11.05 14.69
CA GLY A 85 -3.58 -10.49 15.29
C GLY A 85 -2.55 -9.95 14.33
N GLY A 86 -2.88 -9.83 13.04
CA GLY A 86 -1.95 -9.34 12.01
C GLY A 86 -2.62 -8.43 11.00
N VAL A 87 -1.86 -8.02 10.01
CA VAL A 87 -2.42 -7.28 8.87
C VAL A 87 -3.35 -8.19 8.07
N SER A 88 -4.29 -7.61 7.32
CA SER A 88 -5.12 -8.40 6.41
C SER A 88 -4.25 -9.09 5.36
N ALA A 89 -4.72 -10.20 4.81
CA ALA A 89 -4.02 -10.89 3.73
C ALA A 89 -3.82 -9.96 2.53
N GLN A 90 -4.79 -9.11 2.25
CA GLN A 90 -4.74 -8.13 1.18
C GLN A 90 -3.60 -7.12 1.40
N THR A 91 -3.47 -6.60 2.61
CA THR A 91 -2.36 -5.69 2.95
C THR A 91 -1.02 -6.40 2.81
N LYS A 92 -0.91 -7.63 3.31
CA LYS A 92 0.34 -8.39 3.22
C LYS A 92 0.73 -8.67 1.78
N ALA A 93 -0.23 -8.97 0.92
CA ALA A 93 0.03 -9.18 -0.51
C ALA A 93 0.66 -7.94 -1.15
N ILE A 94 0.14 -6.76 -0.85
CA ILE A 94 0.70 -5.50 -1.34
C ILE A 94 2.13 -5.31 -0.82
N MET A 95 2.33 -5.51 0.48
CA MET A 95 3.65 -5.35 1.10
C MET A 95 4.68 -6.30 0.51
N ASP A 96 4.33 -7.58 0.35
CA ASP A 96 5.24 -8.57 -0.22
C ASP A 96 5.59 -8.24 -1.68
N ARG A 97 4.63 -7.72 -2.44
CA ARG A 97 4.83 -7.34 -3.83
C ARG A 97 5.68 -6.07 -3.99
N CYS A 98 5.90 -5.30 -2.93
CA CYS A 98 6.85 -4.18 -2.95
C CYS A 98 8.29 -4.64 -3.18
N ARG A 99 8.59 -5.92 -3.02
CA ARG A 99 9.90 -6.48 -3.35
C ARG A 99 10.34 -6.12 -4.77
N ALA A 100 9.42 -6.15 -5.73
CA ALA A 100 9.74 -5.83 -7.12
C ALA A 100 10.16 -4.37 -7.30
N ALA A 101 9.58 -3.45 -6.55
CA ALA A 101 9.97 -2.04 -6.59
C ALA A 101 11.42 -1.85 -6.13
N VAL A 102 11.79 -2.51 -5.03
CA VAL A 102 13.15 -2.43 -4.49
C VAL A 102 14.15 -3.17 -5.38
N ALA A 103 13.75 -4.28 -6.00
CA ALA A 103 14.59 -4.97 -6.97
C ALA A 103 14.88 -4.12 -8.21
N GLY A 104 13.92 -3.31 -8.64
CA GLY A 104 14.07 -2.38 -9.75
C GLY A 104 14.95 -1.17 -9.38
N ASP A 105 14.80 -0.69 -8.16
CA ASP A 105 15.55 0.45 -7.65
C ASP A 105 15.78 0.26 -6.14
N PRO A 106 17.00 -0.11 -5.71
CA PRO A 106 17.29 -0.31 -4.28
C PRO A 106 17.01 0.91 -3.41
N ASP A 107 16.98 2.11 -3.99
CA ASP A 107 16.69 3.35 -3.30
C ASP A 107 15.23 3.79 -3.43
N PHE A 108 14.36 2.91 -3.92
CA PHE A 108 12.96 3.25 -4.23
C PHE A 108 12.26 3.96 -3.06
N PHE A 109 12.46 3.51 -1.83
CA PHE A 109 11.83 4.10 -0.64
C PHE A 109 12.71 5.13 0.08
N ARG A 110 13.91 5.39 -0.42
CA ARG A 110 14.83 6.33 0.26
C ARG A 110 14.22 7.74 0.30
N GLY A 111 14.26 8.32 1.50
CA GLY A 111 13.74 9.68 1.71
C GLY A 111 12.23 9.80 1.77
N LYS A 112 11.50 8.69 1.65
CA LYS A 112 10.04 8.69 1.82
C LYS A 112 9.70 8.47 3.30
N ILE A 113 8.61 9.08 3.74
CA ILE A 113 8.10 8.93 5.12
C ILE A 113 6.97 7.91 5.10
N GLY A 114 7.04 6.92 5.98
CA GLY A 114 6.03 5.89 6.09
C GLY A 114 5.25 5.96 7.40
N MET A 115 3.97 5.62 7.35
CA MET A 115 3.09 5.52 8.51
C MET A 115 2.18 4.30 8.35
N GLY A 116 1.95 3.60 9.45
CA GLY A 116 0.98 2.50 9.49
C GLY A 116 -0.22 2.88 10.35
N ILE A 117 -1.41 2.49 9.89
CA ILE A 117 -2.65 2.56 10.66
C ILE A 117 -3.22 1.16 10.75
N ALA A 118 -3.39 0.66 11.97
CA ALA A 118 -3.98 -0.65 12.21
C ALA A 118 -5.25 -0.48 13.04
N LEU A 119 -6.35 -1.03 12.56
CA LEU A 119 -7.65 -0.93 13.20
C LEU A 119 -8.12 -2.31 13.61
N GLY A 120 -8.23 -2.52 14.91
CA GLY A 120 -8.69 -3.77 15.49
C GLY A 120 -9.98 -3.61 16.26
N GLY A 121 -10.69 -4.72 16.44
CA GLY A 121 -11.81 -4.79 17.35
C GLY A 121 -11.35 -5.03 18.79
N ASP A 122 -12.29 -5.17 19.66
CA ASP A 122 -12.07 -5.37 21.10
C ASP A 122 -11.93 -6.85 21.50
N ARG A 123 -11.53 -7.67 20.56
CA ARG A 123 -11.42 -9.12 20.79
C ARG A 123 -10.05 -9.63 20.48
#